data_7b33d020fe0e0d7e8ec89407cec27743
#
_entry.id   7b33d020fe0e0d7e8ec89407cec27743
#
_cell.length_a   1.000
_cell.length_b   1.000
_cell.length_c   1.000
_cell.angle_alpha   90.00
_cell.angle_beta   90.00
_cell.angle_gamma   90.00
#
_symmetry.space_group_name_H-M   'P 1'
#
loop_
_entity.id
_entity.type
_entity.pdbx_description
1 polymer ?
#
loop_
_entity_poly.entity_id
_entity_poly.type
_entity_poly.pdbx_seq_one_letter_code
_entity_poly.pdbx_strand_id
1 'polypeptide(L)'
;MSNNTFKKIALYTLGTFTGIAVSLSMQSFAETRSQQPLPVDSLRTMAEVYSQVKANYYQDKTDDEILEGALKGMVSNLDPHSEYMNLKDYADMQESTKGEFGGLGMEVGSEDGFVKVVSPIEDTPAERAGIKSGDYIIKINDASTRGMSVNDAVKRMRGEPGTKITLTLLRKDTPQPIVVTLTRAIIKVRSVRHDLIEPGYGYLRISQFQERTVPAMAEALQAMHRTNGGPLKGLIIDLRDDPGGLLNGAVGVSAAFLQNGQLVVSTKGRDGKENMNLKAQPADYQIGNSKDPLAGLPAEFKTIPITVLVNSGSASASEIVAGALQDHKRAVIVGTQSFGKGSVQSVMPLSNGGALRLTTQLYYTPNGRSIQAQGIVPDVEVADKTRRYESREADLSGHLSNPNGGSEVRGRALNNHSAENKAASEPAAKDEADNNPATRYKPNPAKDDQLRRALELVKAPQQWRAALGQAATRPAKPIEH
;
A
#
# COMPACT_ATOMS: atom_id res chain seq x y z
N MET A 1 -51.46 62.24 -4.10
CA MET A 1 -50.97 60.82 -3.91
C MET A 1 -50.30 60.76 -2.55
N SER A 2 -50.77 59.84 -1.72
CA SER A 2 -50.37 59.78 -0.29
C SER A 2 -48.90 59.33 -0.17
N ASN A 3 -48.16 59.93 0.77
CA ASN A 3 -46.74 59.67 1.07
C ASN A 3 -46.46 58.15 1.36
N ASN A 4 -47.51 57.38 1.63
CA ASN A 4 -47.47 55.97 1.93
C ASN A 4 -47.37 55.09 0.65
N THR A 5 -47.89 55.54 -0.46
CA THR A 5 -47.87 54.85 -1.76
C THR A 5 -46.47 54.94 -2.39
N PHE A 6 -45.81 56.10 -2.21
CA PHE A 6 -44.44 56.29 -2.71
C PHE A 6 -43.42 55.44 -1.96
N LYS A 7 -43.56 55.28 -0.62
CA LYS A 7 -42.72 54.41 0.20
C LYS A 7 -42.88 52.93 -0.12
N LYS A 8 -44.10 52.48 -0.45
CA LYS A 8 -44.34 51.09 -0.88
C LYS A 8 -43.75 50.80 -2.26
N ILE A 9 -43.87 51.71 -3.21
CA ILE A 9 -43.27 51.56 -4.55
C ILE A 9 -41.74 51.54 -4.47
N ALA A 10 -41.14 52.45 -3.67
CA ALA A 10 -39.69 52.46 -3.44
C ALA A 10 -39.17 51.18 -2.80
N LEU A 11 -39.93 50.56 -1.86
CA LEU A 11 -39.59 49.32 -1.22
C LEU A 11 -39.66 48.12 -2.17
N TYR A 12 -40.66 48.07 -3.04
CA TYR A 12 -40.79 47.03 -4.06
C TYR A 12 -39.72 47.13 -5.17
N THR A 13 -39.39 48.34 -5.62
CA THR A 13 -38.31 48.54 -6.58
C THR A 13 -36.93 48.19 -5.99
N LEU A 14 -36.67 48.56 -4.74
CA LEU A 14 -35.42 48.20 -4.09
C LEU A 14 -35.31 46.68 -3.87
N GLY A 15 -36.42 46.00 -3.50
CA GLY A 15 -36.47 44.55 -3.36
C GLY A 15 -36.26 43.80 -4.68
N THR A 16 -36.81 44.31 -5.78
CA THR A 16 -36.60 43.70 -7.13
C THR A 16 -35.16 43.92 -7.58
N PHE A 17 -34.57 45.08 -7.37
CA PHE A 17 -33.18 45.37 -7.76
C PHE A 17 -32.19 44.52 -6.92
N THR A 18 -32.41 44.36 -5.63
CA THR A 18 -31.61 43.49 -4.78
C THR A 18 -31.79 42.01 -5.13
N GLY A 19 -32.99 41.57 -5.46
CA GLY A 19 -33.24 40.19 -5.92
C GLY A 19 -32.53 39.87 -7.23
N ILE A 20 -32.55 40.79 -8.22
CA ILE A 20 -31.84 40.64 -9.50
C ILE A 20 -30.32 40.70 -9.27
N ALA A 21 -29.81 41.57 -8.44
CA ALA A 21 -28.38 41.66 -8.10
C ALA A 21 -27.87 40.41 -7.40
N VAL A 22 -28.63 39.82 -6.48
CA VAL A 22 -28.32 38.56 -5.80
C VAL A 22 -28.40 37.39 -6.77
N SER A 23 -29.38 37.36 -7.66
CA SER A 23 -29.52 36.34 -8.70
C SER A 23 -28.36 36.39 -9.72
N LEU A 24 -27.95 37.58 -10.16
CA LEU A 24 -26.81 37.78 -11.02
C LEU A 24 -25.47 37.47 -10.34
N SER A 25 -25.33 37.79 -9.06
CA SER A 25 -24.13 37.45 -8.29
C SER A 25 -24.04 35.93 -8.02
N MET A 26 -25.17 35.24 -7.82
CA MET A 26 -25.17 33.78 -7.70
C MET A 26 -24.82 33.08 -9.02
N GLN A 27 -25.17 33.67 -10.16
CA GLN A 27 -24.72 33.14 -11.45
C GLN A 27 -23.23 33.40 -11.73
N SER A 28 -22.64 34.45 -11.15
CA SER A 28 -21.20 34.74 -11.27
C SER A 28 -20.34 33.86 -10.34
N PHE A 29 -20.91 33.28 -9.29
CA PHE A 29 -20.22 32.29 -8.40
C PHE A 29 -20.39 30.84 -8.86
N ALA A 30 -21.23 30.53 -9.82
CA ALA A 30 -21.08 29.35 -10.64
C ALA A 30 -19.82 29.58 -11.49
N GLU A 31 -18.65 29.35 -10.92
CA GLU A 31 -17.44 29.11 -11.72
C GLU A 31 -17.84 28.16 -12.83
N THR A 32 -17.97 28.68 -14.02
CA THR A 32 -17.96 27.91 -15.25
C THR A 32 -16.58 27.24 -15.23
N ARG A 33 -16.43 26.07 -14.57
CA ARG A 33 -15.46 25.12 -15.03
C ARG A 33 -15.75 25.03 -16.51
N SER A 34 -14.88 25.57 -17.32
CA SER A 34 -14.95 25.45 -18.75
C SER A 34 -14.95 23.97 -19.07
N GLN A 35 -16.14 23.38 -19.14
CA GLN A 35 -16.30 22.05 -19.69
C GLN A 35 -15.81 22.21 -21.12
N GLN A 36 -14.59 21.74 -21.38
CA GLN A 36 -14.13 21.63 -22.74
C GLN A 36 -15.23 20.89 -23.50
N PRO A 37 -15.65 21.40 -24.67
CA PRO A 37 -16.71 20.75 -25.44
C PRO A 37 -16.34 19.31 -25.68
N LEU A 38 -17.28 18.39 -25.48
CA LEU A 38 -17.05 16.97 -25.71
C LEU A 38 -16.46 16.77 -27.12
N PRO A 39 -15.42 15.95 -27.28
CA PRO A 39 -14.80 15.69 -28.58
C PRO A 39 -15.70 14.77 -29.42
N VAL A 40 -16.80 15.32 -29.96
CA VAL A 40 -17.89 14.56 -30.62
C VAL A 40 -17.36 13.69 -31.76
N ASP A 41 -16.41 14.19 -32.56
CA ASP A 41 -15.85 13.44 -33.69
C ASP A 41 -15.03 12.23 -33.20
N SER A 42 -14.26 12.40 -32.13
CA SER A 42 -13.51 11.26 -31.49
C SER A 42 -14.46 10.22 -30.89
N LEU A 43 -15.55 10.67 -30.26
CA LEU A 43 -16.58 9.78 -29.74
C LEU A 43 -17.31 9.01 -30.85
N ARG A 44 -17.57 9.69 -32.02
CA ARG A 44 -18.12 9.01 -33.19
C ARG A 44 -17.17 7.95 -33.74
N THR A 45 -15.89 8.25 -33.88
CA THR A 45 -14.86 7.27 -34.29
C THR A 45 -14.81 6.07 -33.31
N MET A 46 -14.91 6.34 -32.02
CA MET A 46 -14.94 5.25 -30.98
C MET A 46 -16.19 4.36 -31.20
N ALA A 47 -17.35 4.94 -31.48
CA ALA A 47 -18.58 4.19 -31.77
C ALA A 47 -18.47 3.39 -33.07
N GLU A 48 -17.82 3.93 -34.10
CA GLU A 48 -17.56 3.21 -35.35
C GLU A 48 -16.62 2.00 -35.11
N VAL A 49 -15.53 2.20 -34.40
CA VAL A 49 -14.60 1.11 -34.04
C VAL A 49 -15.32 0.02 -33.23
N TYR A 50 -16.12 0.40 -32.22
CA TYR A 50 -16.93 -0.53 -31.46
C TYR A 50 -17.85 -1.36 -32.38
N SER A 51 -18.57 -0.71 -33.32
CA SER A 51 -19.48 -1.38 -34.25
C SER A 51 -18.74 -2.35 -35.17
N GLN A 52 -17.55 -1.98 -35.67
CA GLN A 52 -16.73 -2.84 -36.52
C GLN A 52 -16.20 -4.04 -35.74
N VAL A 53 -15.72 -3.85 -34.51
CA VAL A 53 -15.27 -4.97 -33.65
C VAL A 53 -16.42 -5.93 -33.38
N LYS A 54 -17.59 -5.40 -33.02
CA LYS A 54 -18.78 -6.21 -32.71
C LYS A 54 -19.25 -7.03 -33.92
N ALA A 55 -19.20 -6.44 -35.12
CA ALA A 55 -19.69 -7.09 -36.33
C ALA A 55 -18.67 -8.08 -36.95
N ASN A 56 -17.38 -7.82 -36.85
CA ASN A 56 -16.39 -8.50 -37.68
C ASN A 56 -15.30 -9.27 -36.91
N TYR A 57 -15.22 -9.11 -35.57
CA TYR A 57 -14.22 -9.87 -34.85
C TYR A 57 -14.50 -11.37 -34.89
N TYR A 58 -13.45 -12.19 -35.03
CA TYR A 58 -13.54 -13.62 -35.25
C TYR A 58 -14.32 -14.39 -34.17
N GLN A 59 -14.24 -13.93 -32.91
CA GLN A 59 -14.97 -14.53 -31.79
C GLN A 59 -16.05 -13.57 -31.31
N ASP A 60 -17.22 -14.14 -30.96
CA ASP A 60 -18.28 -13.36 -30.32
C ASP A 60 -17.78 -12.75 -29.01
N LYS A 61 -17.95 -11.45 -28.87
CA LYS A 61 -17.65 -10.67 -27.67
C LYS A 61 -18.90 -9.97 -27.19
N THR A 62 -19.11 -9.95 -25.88
CA THR A 62 -20.19 -9.17 -25.28
C THR A 62 -19.86 -7.67 -25.34
N ASP A 63 -20.89 -6.85 -25.25
CA ASP A 63 -20.74 -5.39 -25.22
C ASP A 63 -19.91 -4.97 -24.01
N ASP A 64 -20.14 -5.60 -22.86
CA ASP A 64 -19.40 -5.36 -21.62
C ASP A 64 -17.91 -5.66 -21.78
N GLU A 65 -17.53 -6.79 -22.41
CA GLU A 65 -16.12 -7.13 -22.63
C GLU A 65 -15.41 -6.09 -23.50
N ILE A 66 -16.05 -5.61 -24.57
CA ILE A 66 -15.47 -4.62 -25.50
C ILE A 66 -15.34 -3.27 -24.79
N LEU A 67 -16.40 -2.81 -24.14
CA LEU A 67 -16.44 -1.50 -23.48
C LEU A 67 -15.53 -1.47 -22.24
N GLU A 68 -15.50 -2.54 -21.43
CA GLU A 68 -14.56 -2.63 -20.31
C GLU A 68 -13.11 -2.61 -20.79
N GLY A 69 -12.79 -3.30 -21.89
CA GLY A 69 -11.48 -3.26 -22.53
C GLY A 69 -11.08 -1.86 -22.97
N ALA A 70 -12.01 -1.11 -23.56
CA ALA A 70 -11.80 0.27 -23.97
C ALA A 70 -11.56 1.21 -22.78
N LEU A 71 -12.35 1.08 -21.70
CA LEU A 71 -12.19 1.87 -20.46
C LEU A 71 -10.84 1.56 -19.79
N LYS A 72 -10.48 0.29 -19.67
CA LYS A 72 -9.18 -0.13 -19.14
C LYS A 72 -8.03 0.46 -19.95
N GLY A 73 -8.08 0.34 -21.28
CA GLY A 73 -7.03 0.87 -22.17
C GLY A 73 -6.89 2.39 -22.10
N MET A 74 -7.99 3.12 -22.01
CA MET A 74 -7.99 4.58 -21.88
C MET A 74 -7.25 5.05 -20.62
N VAL A 75 -7.44 4.35 -19.50
CA VAL A 75 -6.88 4.77 -18.20
C VAL A 75 -5.46 4.24 -18.00
N SER A 76 -5.18 2.99 -18.38
CA SER A 76 -3.86 2.38 -18.22
C SER A 76 -2.75 3.00 -19.07
N ASN A 77 -3.11 3.77 -20.11
CA ASN A 77 -2.15 4.52 -20.92
C ASN A 77 -1.71 5.85 -20.29
N LEU A 78 -2.27 6.26 -19.17
CA LEU A 78 -1.92 7.52 -18.49
C LEU A 78 -0.64 7.36 -17.66
N ASP A 79 -0.60 6.35 -16.83
CA ASP A 79 0.53 5.98 -15.95
C ASP A 79 0.31 4.56 -15.41
N PRO A 80 1.35 3.91 -14.80
CA PRO A 80 1.25 2.51 -14.35
C PRO A 80 0.36 2.31 -13.11
N HIS A 81 -0.17 3.35 -12.51
CA HIS A 81 -0.96 3.30 -11.27
C HIS A 81 -2.42 3.69 -11.47
N SER A 82 -2.74 4.32 -12.61
CA SER A 82 -4.12 4.66 -12.97
C SER A 82 -4.82 3.47 -13.60
N GLU A 83 -6.03 3.15 -13.13
CA GLU A 83 -6.79 2.03 -13.67
C GLU A 83 -8.30 2.25 -13.58
N TYR A 84 -9.04 1.65 -14.51
CA TYR A 84 -10.46 1.43 -14.40
C TYR A 84 -10.71 0.10 -13.68
N MET A 85 -11.50 0.15 -12.62
CA MET A 85 -11.91 -1.02 -11.84
C MET A 85 -13.39 -1.33 -12.11
N ASN A 86 -13.70 -2.54 -12.54
CA ASN A 86 -15.07 -3.02 -12.57
C ASN A 86 -15.59 -3.26 -11.14
N LEU A 87 -16.86 -3.66 -10.99
CA LEU A 87 -17.50 -3.89 -9.69
C LEU A 87 -16.66 -4.82 -8.78
N LYS A 88 -16.14 -5.89 -9.37
CA LYS A 88 -15.34 -6.88 -8.63
C LYS A 88 -13.97 -6.34 -8.24
N ASP A 89 -13.24 -5.74 -9.17
CA ASP A 89 -11.90 -5.17 -8.93
C ASP A 89 -11.98 -4.07 -7.85
N TYR A 90 -13.07 -3.29 -7.84
CA TYR A 90 -13.31 -2.27 -6.82
C TYR A 90 -13.61 -2.89 -5.44
N ALA A 91 -14.42 -3.94 -5.39
CA ALA A 91 -14.69 -4.67 -4.14
C ALA A 91 -13.40 -5.31 -3.58
N ASP A 92 -12.59 -5.97 -4.43
CA ASP A 92 -11.31 -6.56 -4.05
C ASP A 92 -10.33 -5.51 -3.50
N MET A 93 -10.29 -4.31 -4.09
CA MET A 93 -9.50 -3.18 -3.58
C MET A 93 -10.00 -2.70 -2.21
N GLN A 94 -11.32 -2.60 -2.02
CA GLN A 94 -11.90 -2.20 -0.72
C GLN A 94 -11.58 -3.23 0.38
N GLU A 95 -11.69 -4.54 0.08
CA GLU A 95 -11.30 -5.61 1.01
C GLU A 95 -9.82 -5.50 1.40
N SER A 96 -8.94 -5.32 0.40
CA SER A 96 -7.50 -5.15 0.65
C SER A 96 -7.20 -3.93 1.52
N THR A 97 -7.92 -2.82 1.30
CA THR A 97 -7.76 -1.56 2.07
C THR A 97 -8.21 -1.72 3.52
N LYS A 98 -9.33 -2.42 3.74
CA LYS A 98 -9.81 -2.75 5.10
C LYS A 98 -8.87 -3.73 5.80
N GLY A 99 -8.15 -4.57 5.06
CA GLY A 99 -7.35 -5.67 5.59
C GLY A 99 -8.20 -6.84 6.07
N GLU A 100 -9.37 -7.00 5.50
CA GLU A 100 -10.33 -8.07 5.82
C GLU A 100 -10.92 -8.60 4.52
N PHE A 101 -11.01 -9.92 4.39
CA PHE A 101 -11.63 -10.56 3.23
C PHE A 101 -12.43 -11.79 3.63
N GLY A 102 -13.45 -12.11 2.83
CA GLY A 102 -14.21 -13.33 3.00
C GLY A 102 -13.43 -14.55 2.50
N GLY A 103 -13.18 -15.53 3.39
CA GLY A 103 -12.38 -16.69 3.01
C GLY A 103 -12.24 -17.73 4.11
N LEU A 104 -11.18 -18.54 4.00
CA LEU A 104 -10.94 -19.68 4.87
C LEU A 104 -9.84 -19.46 5.89
N GLY A 105 -8.92 -18.50 5.62
CA GLY A 105 -7.82 -18.16 6.52
C GLY A 105 -6.66 -19.16 6.43
N MET A 106 -6.06 -19.29 5.26
CA MET A 106 -4.83 -20.04 5.05
C MET A 106 -3.96 -19.38 4.00
N GLU A 107 -2.67 -19.51 4.15
CA GLU A 107 -1.69 -19.17 3.12
C GLU A 107 -1.47 -20.39 2.24
N VAL A 108 -1.48 -20.18 0.92
CA VAL A 108 -1.30 -21.26 -0.05
C VAL A 108 -0.19 -20.92 -1.05
N GLY A 109 0.48 -21.94 -1.55
CA GLY A 109 1.49 -21.88 -2.59
C GLY A 109 1.27 -22.93 -3.65
N SER A 110 2.21 -23.07 -4.60
CA SER A 110 2.23 -24.12 -5.59
C SER A 110 3.44 -25.02 -5.36
N GLU A 111 3.22 -26.33 -5.39
CA GLU A 111 4.28 -27.34 -5.37
C GLU A 111 3.83 -28.53 -6.22
N ASP A 112 4.69 -29.00 -7.14
CA ASP A 112 4.46 -30.15 -8.03
C ASP A 112 3.16 -30.07 -8.85
N GLY A 113 2.76 -28.83 -9.24
CA GLY A 113 1.53 -28.58 -10.01
C GLY A 113 0.23 -28.66 -9.20
N PHE A 114 0.32 -28.71 -7.88
CA PHE A 114 -0.82 -28.66 -6.96
C PHE A 114 -0.77 -27.42 -6.07
N VAL A 115 -1.94 -27.07 -5.55
CA VAL A 115 -2.05 -26.03 -4.52
C VAL A 115 -1.73 -26.64 -3.16
N LYS A 116 -0.70 -26.11 -2.50
CA LYS A 116 -0.23 -26.58 -1.19
C LYS A 116 -0.54 -25.55 -0.11
N VAL A 117 -1.02 -26.01 1.02
CA VAL A 117 -1.18 -25.17 2.22
C VAL A 117 0.20 -24.90 2.80
N VAL A 118 0.61 -23.63 2.78
CA VAL A 118 1.82 -23.17 3.45
C VAL A 118 1.55 -23.13 4.96
N SER A 119 0.42 -22.52 5.37
CA SER A 119 0.00 -22.44 6.75
C SER A 119 -1.46 -22.06 6.90
N PRO A 120 -2.22 -22.66 7.81
CA PRO A 120 -3.47 -22.08 8.31
C PRO A 120 -3.14 -20.84 9.18
N ILE A 121 -4.07 -19.88 9.19
CA ILE A 121 -4.02 -18.69 10.03
C ILE A 121 -4.77 -19.00 11.33
N GLU A 122 -4.20 -18.59 12.45
CA GLU A 122 -4.78 -18.79 13.79
C GLU A 122 -6.17 -18.15 13.90
N ASP A 123 -7.08 -18.81 14.62
CA ASP A 123 -8.46 -18.40 14.84
C ASP A 123 -9.33 -18.32 13.54
N THR A 124 -8.97 -19.04 12.50
CA THR A 124 -9.73 -19.07 11.23
C THR A 124 -10.47 -20.38 10.98
N PRO A 125 -11.39 -20.41 10.00
CA PRO A 125 -12.05 -21.64 9.60
C PRO A 125 -11.10 -22.77 9.21
N ALA A 126 -10.00 -22.45 8.53
CA ALA A 126 -9.02 -23.46 8.11
C ALA A 126 -8.36 -24.14 9.30
N GLU A 127 -7.90 -23.37 10.29
CA GLU A 127 -7.28 -23.93 11.49
C GLU A 127 -8.28 -24.76 12.30
N ARG A 128 -9.47 -24.21 12.56
CA ARG A 128 -10.54 -24.94 13.29
C ARG A 128 -10.96 -26.24 12.64
N ALA A 129 -10.86 -26.33 11.30
CA ALA A 129 -11.13 -27.55 10.55
C ALA A 129 -9.95 -28.55 10.56
N GLY A 130 -8.85 -28.23 11.23
CA GLY A 130 -7.68 -29.10 11.34
C GLY A 130 -6.84 -29.20 10.06
N ILE A 131 -6.91 -28.19 9.17
CA ILE A 131 -6.02 -28.04 8.02
C ILE A 131 -4.61 -27.77 8.56
N LYS A 132 -3.60 -28.39 7.96
CA LYS A 132 -2.21 -28.31 8.42
C LYS A 132 -1.28 -27.80 7.31
N SER A 133 -0.16 -27.23 7.71
CA SER A 133 0.95 -26.95 6.81
C SER A 133 1.37 -28.22 6.09
N GLY A 134 1.60 -28.14 4.79
CA GLY A 134 1.97 -29.26 3.93
C GLY A 134 0.80 -30.03 3.35
N ASP A 135 -0.46 -29.74 3.69
CA ASP A 135 -1.62 -30.33 3.04
C ASP A 135 -1.69 -29.91 1.56
N TYR A 136 -1.95 -30.83 0.65
CA TYR A 136 -2.22 -30.51 -0.75
C TYR A 136 -3.74 -30.41 -0.94
N ILE A 137 -4.22 -29.31 -1.48
CA ILE A 137 -5.63 -29.13 -1.85
C ILE A 137 -5.77 -29.73 -3.25
N ILE A 138 -6.47 -30.87 -3.39
CA ILE A 138 -6.65 -31.55 -4.67
C ILE A 138 -8.00 -31.25 -5.33
N LYS A 139 -9.00 -30.83 -4.55
CA LYS A 139 -10.28 -30.33 -5.08
C LYS A 139 -10.79 -29.15 -4.26
N ILE A 140 -11.46 -28.23 -4.94
CA ILE A 140 -12.26 -27.14 -4.38
C ILE A 140 -13.69 -27.34 -4.89
N ASN A 141 -14.61 -27.72 -4.01
CA ASN A 141 -15.89 -28.31 -4.37
C ASN A 141 -15.66 -29.49 -5.33
N ASP A 142 -16.29 -29.46 -6.52
CA ASP A 142 -16.14 -30.52 -7.53
C ASP A 142 -14.97 -30.28 -8.50
N ALA A 143 -14.31 -29.11 -8.43
CA ALA A 143 -13.24 -28.75 -9.35
C ALA A 143 -11.86 -29.25 -8.88
N SER A 144 -11.13 -29.97 -9.75
CA SER A 144 -9.74 -30.38 -9.52
C SER A 144 -8.84 -29.14 -9.51
N THR A 145 -7.86 -29.12 -8.59
CA THR A 145 -6.82 -28.06 -8.52
C THR A 145 -5.57 -28.39 -9.32
N ARG A 146 -5.48 -29.57 -9.93
CA ARG A 146 -4.32 -29.98 -10.72
C ARG A 146 -4.12 -29.04 -11.92
N GLY A 147 -2.98 -28.40 -12.00
CA GLY A 147 -2.67 -27.41 -13.05
C GLY A 147 -3.36 -26.05 -12.86
N MET A 148 -4.10 -25.85 -11.76
CA MET A 148 -4.71 -24.56 -11.43
C MET A 148 -3.64 -23.62 -10.90
N SER A 149 -3.69 -22.35 -11.32
CA SER A 149 -2.85 -21.34 -10.70
C SER A 149 -3.25 -21.08 -9.22
N VAL A 150 -2.29 -20.68 -8.39
CA VAL A 150 -2.57 -20.30 -6.99
C VAL A 150 -3.64 -19.21 -6.93
N ASN A 151 -3.56 -18.23 -7.84
CA ASN A 151 -4.54 -17.13 -7.89
C ASN A 151 -5.96 -17.63 -8.20
N ASP A 152 -6.12 -18.57 -9.12
CA ASP A 152 -7.45 -19.14 -9.45
C ASP A 152 -7.99 -19.97 -8.29
N ALA A 153 -7.14 -20.72 -7.61
CA ALA A 153 -7.52 -21.45 -6.42
C ALA A 153 -7.98 -20.51 -5.29
N VAL A 154 -7.21 -19.44 -5.04
CA VAL A 154 -7.56 -18.39 -4.06
C VAL A 154 -8.88 -17.73 -4.41
N LYS A 155 -9.09 -17.35 -5.68
CA LYS A 155 -10.37 -16.78 -6.14
C LYS A 155 -11.57 -17.71 -5.85
N ARG A 156 -11.41 -19.03 -6.01
CA ARG A 156 -12.45 -20.02 -5.71
C ARG A 156 -12.66 -20.22 -4.21
N MET A 157 -11.58 -20.14 -3.42
CA MET A 157 -11.63 -20.29 -1.96
C MET A 157 -12.20 -19.04 -1.26
N ARG A 158 -12.00 -17.84 -1.83
CA ARG A 158 -12.66 -16.61 -1.36
C ARG A 158 -14.17 -16.65 -1.65
N GLY A 159 -14.92 -15.77 -0.99
CA GLY A 159 -16.34 -15.59 -1.18
C GLY A 159 -17.01 -15.02 0.06
N GLU A 160 -18.32 -14.78 -0.04
CA GLU A 160 -19.10 -14.15 1.01
C GLU A 160 -19.01 -14.92 2.34
N PRO A 161 -18.75 -14.22 3.47
CA PRO A 161 -18.80 -14.84 4.80
C PRO A 161 -20.15 -15.54 5.04
N GLY A 162 -20.12 -16.71 5.70
CA GLY A 162 -21.29 -17.53 5.94
C GLY A 162 -21.59 -18.57 4.85
N THR A 163 -20.99 -18.46 3.65
CA THR A 163 -21.15 -19.45 2.59
C THR A 163 -20.24 -20.67 2.84
N LYS A 164 -20.71 -21.85 2.40
CA LYS A 164 -19.97 -23.11 2.56
C LYS A 164 -19.10 -23.42 1.34
N ILE A 165 -17.97 -24.10 1.60
CA ILE A 165 -17.09 -24.63 0.59
C ILE A 165 -16.50 -25.95 1.08
N THR A 166 -16.32 -26.90 0.16
CA THR A 166 -15.72 -28.19 0.47
C THR A 166 -14.34 -28.28 -0.15
N LEU A 167 -13.33 -28.63 0.65
CA LEU A 167 -11.99 -28.92 0.21
C LEU A 167 -11.69 -30.40 0.35
N THR A 168 -11.03 -30.99 -0.65
CA THR A 168 -10.45 -32.33 -0.57
C THR A 168 -8.94 -32.17 -0.47
N LEU A 169 -8.36 -32.71 0.60
CA LEU A 169 -6.95 -32.56 0.94
C LEU A 169 -6.24 -33.90 0.86
N LEU A 170 -4.97 -33.89 0.42
CA LEU A 170 -4.04 -35.00 0.62
C LEU A 170 -2.99 -34.56 1.66
N ARG A 171 -2.78 -35.44 2.65
CA ARG A 171 -1.79 -35.25 3.72
C ARG A 171 -0.78 -36.39 3.67
N LYS A 172 0.51 -36.09 3.76
CA LYS A 172 1.62 -37.03 3.55
C LYS A 172 1.48 -38.33 4.35
N ASP A 173 0.98 -38.27 5.58
CA ASP A 173 0.90 -39.44 6.48
C ASP A 173 -0.52 -40.00 6.60
N THR A 174 -1.42 -39.65 5.69
CA THR A 174 -2.81 -40.10 5.69
C THR A 174 -3.14 -40.79 4.37
N PRO A 175 -3.45 -42.11 4.38
CA PRO A 175 -3.65 -42.88 3.13
C PRO A 175 -4.88 -42.44 2.33
N GLN A 176 -5.88 -41.85 2.95
CA GLN A 176 -7.12 -41.45 2.30
C GLN A 176 -7.25 -39.93 2.23
N PRO A 177 -7.84 -39.39 1.16
CA PRO A 177 -8.15 -37.96 1.06
C PRO A 177 -9.04 -37.51 2.21
N ILE A 178 -8.71 -36.35 2.78
CA ILE A 178 -9.46 -35.71 3.86
C ILE A 178 -10.46 -34.74 3.22
N VAL A 179 -11.74 -34.96 3.41
CA VAL A 179 -12.79 -34.05 2.92
C VAL A 179 -13.25 -33.18 4.07
N VAL A 180 -13.09 -31.85 3.94
CA VAL A 180 -13.53 -30.88 4.93
C VAL A 180 -14.48 -29.86 4.31
N THR A 181 -15.61 -29.63 4.97
CA THR A 181 -16.54 -28.56 4.61
C THR A 181 -16.36 -27.41 5.58
N LEU A 182 -15.99 -26.24 5.05
CA LEU A 182 -15.72 -25.03 5.82
C LEU A 182 -16.80 -23.98 5.53
N THR A 183 -17.07 -23.16 6.52
CA THR A 183 -17.86 -21.95 6.34
C THR A 183 -16.89 -20.77 6.22
N ARG A 184 -16.99 -20.00 5.12
CA ARG A 184 -16.17 -18.81 4.94
C ARG A 184 -16.44 -17.81 6.07
N ALA A 185 -15.42 -17.15 6.54
CA ALA A 185 -15.50 -16.12 7.57
C ALA A 185 -14.74 -14.86 7.11
N ILE A 186 -14.92 -13.76 7.81
CA ILE A 186 -14.08 -12.59 7.67
C ILE A 186 -12.69 -12.94 8.21
N ILE A 187 -11.70 -12.94 7.34
CA ILE A 187 -10.29 -13.19 7.68
C ILE A 187 -9.59 -11.86 7.81
N LYS A 188 -8.99 -11.60 8.98
CA LYS A 188 -8.23 -10.39 9.25
C LYS A 188 -6.77 -10.58 8.90
N VAL A 189 -6.25 -9.74 8.02
CA VAL A 189 -4.84 -9.74 7.65
C VAL A 189 -4.04 -8.99 8.73
N ARG A 190 -3.07 -9.65 9.34
CA ARG A 190 -2.18 -8.99 10.31
C ARG A 190 -1.11 -8.20 9.55
N SER A 191 -1.31 -6.90 9.36
CA SER A 191 -0.33 -6.00 8.74
C SER A 191 0.79 -5.56 9.68
N VAL A 192 0.64 -5.78 11.00
CA VAL A 192 1.63 -5.42 12.03
C VAL A 192 2.05 -6.65 12.81
N ARG A 193 3.37 -6.81 12.97
CA ARG A 193 3.99 -7.82 13.83
C ARG A 193 5.04 -7.16 14.72
N HIS A 194 5.28 -7.69 15.89
CA HIS A 194 6.25 -7.14 16.83
C HIS A 194 6.92 -8.23 17.64
N ASP A 195 8.11 -7.92 18.12
CA ASP A 195 8.88 -8.79 19.03
C ASP A 195 9.86 -7.93 19.86
N LEU A 196 10.41 -8.49 20.92
CA LEU A 196 11.61 -7.98 21.57
C LEU A 196 12.81 -8.79 21.06
N ILE A 197 13.71 -8.17 20.31
CA ILE A 197 14.92 -8.85 19.82
C ILE A 197 15.85 -9.16 21.01
N GLU A 198 15.98 -8.21 21.92
CA GLU A 198 16.74 -8.28 23.15
C GLU A 198 16.01 -7.45 24.24
N PRO A 199 16.29 -7.65 25.53
CA PRO A 199 15.73 -6.79 26.59
C PRO A 199 16.02 -5.31 26.36
N GLY A 200 14.96 -4.53 26.22
CA GLY A 200 15.03 -3.10 25.93
C GLY A 200 15.01 -2.73 24.43
N TYR A 201 15.05 -3.67 23.50
CA TYR A 201 15.09 -3.38 22.07
C TYR A 201 13.93 -4.03 21.33
N GLY A 202 13.00 -3.18 20.87
CA GLY A 202 11.79 -3.59 20.16
C GLY A 202 12.01 -3.72 18.65
N TYR A 203 11.24 -4.62 18.04
CA TYR A 203 11.11 -4.77 16.60
C TYR A 203 9.65 -4.68 16.22
N LEU A 204 9.34 -3.82 15.26
CA LEU A 204 8.01 -3.57 14.73
C LEU A 204 8.05 -3.72 13.22
N ARG A 205 7.37 -4.73 12.66
CA ARG A 205 7.23 -4.88 11.22
C ARG A 205 5.85 -4.42 10.78
N ILE A 206 5.81 -3.59 9.75
CA ILE A 206 4.60 -3.22 9.02
C ILE A 206 4.76 -3.74 7.60
N SER A 207 3.82 -4.56 7.15
CA SER A 207 3.86 -5.19 5.82
C SER A 207 2.89 -4.56 4.81
N GLN A 208 1.96 -3.72 5.29
CA GLN A 208 1.00 -2.98 4.48
C GLN A 208 0.29 -1.93 5.33
N PHE A 209 -0.12 -0.81 4.72
CA PHE A 209 -0.89 0.24 5.38
C PHE A 209 -2.38 0.08 5.10
N GLN A 210 -3.09 -0.51 6.06
CA GLN A 210 -4.54 -0.77 6.05
C GLN A 210 -5.23 0.06 7.13
N GLU A 211 -6.58 0.07 7.16
CA GLU A 211 -7.35 0.80 8.18
C GLU A 211 -6.96 0.42 9.61
N ARG A 212 -6.61 -0.85 9.84
CA ARG A 212 -6.24 -1.38 11.15
C ARG A 212 -4.76 -1.21 11.51
N THR A 213 -3.92 -0.72 10.60
CA THR A 213 -2.46 -0.66 10.82
C THR A 213 -2.09 0.25 11.99
N VAL A 214 -2.67 1.45 12.09
CA VAL A 214 -2.36 2.37 13.19
C VAL A 214 -2.83 1.85 14.55
N PRO A 215 -4.06 1.35 14.73
CA PRO A 215 -4.48 0.69 15.96
C PRO A 215 -3.60 -0.51 16.32
N ALA A 216 -3.32 -1.41 15.39
CA ALA A 216 -2.49 -2.60 15.63
C ALA A 216 -1.05 -2.23 16.01
N MET A 217 -0.48 -1.18 15.41
CA MET A 217 0.81 -0.66 15.80
C MET A 217 0.79 -0.11 17.23
N ALA A 218 -0.23 0.64 17.62
CA ALA A 218 -0.36 1.18 18.97
C ALA A 218 -0.44 0.05 20.02
N GLU A 219 -1.23 -0.99 19.73
CA GLU A 219 -1.32 -2.19 20.57
C GLU A 219 0.04 -2.90 20.68
N ALA A 220 0.77 -3.04 19.56
CA ALA A 220 2.08 -3.65 19.50
C ALA A 220 3.12 -2.89 20.33
N LEU A 221 3.16 -1.56 20.21
CA LEU A 221 4.07 -0.71 20.98
C LEU A 221 3.78 -0.80 22.50
N GLN A 222 2.51 -0.76 22.89
CA GLN A 222 2.10 -0.94 24.28
C GLN A 222 2.43 -2.34 24.79
N ALA A 223 2.26 -3.38 23.98
CA ALA A 223 2.60 -4.75 24.33
C ALA A 223 4.11 -4.90 24.58
N MET A 224 4.95 -4.36 23.70
CA MET A 224 6.41 -4.36 23.87
C MET A 224 6.83 -3.61 25.14
N HIS A 225 6.24 -2.46 25.44
CA HIS A 225 6.48 -1.70 26.68
C HIS A 225 6.16 -2.56 27.92
N ARG A 226 4.98 -3.21 27.95
CA ARG A 226 4.59 -4.09 29.07
C ARG A 226 5.50 -5.31 29.20
N THR A 227 5.80 -5.99 28.08
CA THR A 227 6.65 -7.19 28.10
C THR A 227 8.08 -6.88 28.52
N ASN A 228 8.59 -5.68 28.17
CA ASN A 228 9.89 -5.19 28.60
C ASN A 228 9.93 -4.83 30.10
N GLY A 229 8.79 -4.68 30.75
CA GLY A 229 8.68 -4.20 32.14
C GLY A 229 8.90 -2.70 32.29
N GLY A 230 8.74 -1.91 31.22
CA GLY A 230 8.91 -0.47 31.19
C GLY A 230 9.51 0.06 29.88
N PRO A 231 10.12 1.25 29.90
CA PRO A 231 10.60 1.91 28.70
C PRO A 231 11.60 1.09 27.88
N LEU A 232 11.41 1.12 26.56
CA LEU A 232 12.39 0.57 25.62
C LEU A 232 13.62 1.50 25.51
N LYS A 233 14.77 0.92 25.20
CA LYS A 233 16.02 1.66 24.91
C LYS A 233 16.18 2.03 23.45
N GLY A 234 15.48 1.31 22.55
CA GLY A 234 15.51 1.54 21.11
C GLY A 234 14.44 0.72 20.39
N LEU A 235 14.11 1.15 19.16
CA LEU A 235 13.08 0.51 18.33
C LEU A 235 13.59 0.39 16.88
N ILE A 236 13.34 -0.76 16.28
CA ILE A 236 13.55 -1.01 14.86
C ILE A 236 12.19 -1.14 14.19
N ILE A 237 11.92 -0.30 13.20
CA ILE A 237 10.72 -0.36 12.36
C ILE A 237 11.12 -0.98 11.03
N ASP A 238 10.52 -2.11 10.65
CA ASP A 238 10.81 -2.80 9.40
C ASP A 238 9.67 -2.56 8.39
N LEU A 239 9.99 -1.79 7.35
CA LEU A 239 9.12 -1.47 6.21
C LEU A 239 9.61 -2.15 4.93
N ARG A 240 10.52 -3.11 5.00
CA ARG A 240 10.99 -3.85 3.82
C ARG A 240 9.85 -4.65 3.22
N ASP A 241 9.76 -4.63 1.89
CA ASP A 241 8.71 -5.32 1.11
C ASP A 241 7.28 -4.87 1.47
N ASP A 242 7.14 -3.65 1.97
CA ASP A 242 5.85 -3.02 2.23
C ASP A 242 5.49 -2.09 1.06
N PRO A 243 4.51 -2.48 0.20
CA PRO A 243 4.13 -1.69 -0.98
C PRO A 243 3.40 -0.39 -0.64
N GLY A 244 3.16 -0.14 0.64
CA GLY A 244 2.41 1.01 1.12
C GLY A 244 0.94 0.70 1.40
N GLY A 245 0.07 1.63 1.05
CA GLY A 245 -1.37 1.55 1.28
C GLY A 245 -1.97 2.91 1.62
N LEU A 246 -2.78 2.97 2.67
CA LEU A 246 -3.52 4.17 3.07
C LEU A 246 -2.60 5.32 3.50
N LEU A 247 -2.84 6.50 2.92
CA LEU A 247 -2.10 7.73 3.23
C LEU A 247 -2.26 8.15 4.71
N ASN A 248 -3.48 8.14 5.22
CA ASN A 248 -3.74 8.43 6.64
C ASN A 248 -3.09 7.40 7.58
N GLY A 249 -2.92 6.15 7.13
CA GLY A 249 -2.15 5.13 7.84
C GLY A 249 -0.67 5.54 7.99
N ALA A 250 -0.04 6.05 6.92
CA ALA A 250 1.32 6.56 6.98
C ALA A 250 1.45 7.77 7.91
N VAL A 251 0.46 8.68 7.89
CA VAL A 251 0.42 9.84 8.80
C VAL A 251 0.32 9.38 10.24
N GLY A 252 -0.56 8.42 10.55
CA GLY A 252 -0.73 7.88 11.90
C GLY A 252 0.51 7.13 12.42
N VAL A 253 1.14 6.32 11.57
CA VAL A 253 2.41 5.64 11.92
C VAL A 253 3.50 6.68 12.22
N SER A 254 3.65 7.69 11.37
CA SER A 254 4.61 8.78 11.60
C SER A 254 4.29 9.56 12.87
N ALA A 255 2.99 9.83 13.13
CA ALA A 255 2.52 10.56 14.29
C ALA A 255 2.83 9.85 15.63
N ALA A 256 2.97 8.52 15.65
CA ALA A 256 3.41 7.80 16.84
C ALA A 256 4.82 8.24 17.30
N PHE A 257 5.67 8.69 16.41
CA PHE A 257 7.08 8.99 16.67
C PHE A 257 7.46 10.48 16.55
N LEU A 258 6.68 11.27 15.82
CA LEU A 258 6.88 12.72 15.64
C LEU A 258 6.15 13.54 16.71
N GLN A 259 6.59 14.76 16.95
CA GLN A 259 5.88 15.69 17.84
C GLN A 259 4.55 16.12 17.19
N ASN A 260 3.57 16.41 18.02
CA ASN A 260 2.27 16.88 17.54
C ASN A 260 2.42 18.11 16.63
N GLY A 261 1.71 18.12 15.50
CA GLY A 261 1.69 19.22 14.54
C GLY A 261 2.88 19.25 13.55
N GLN A 262 3.89 18.38 13.68
CA GLN A 262 4.96 18.28 12.67
C GLN A 262 4.39 17.79 11.35
N LEU A 263 4.84 18.40 10.24
CA LEU A 263 4.45 18.00 8.89
C LEU A 263 4.95 16.56 8.61
N VAL A 264 4.07 15.71 8.08
CA VAL A 264 4.42 14.35 7.65
C VAL A 264 4.59 14.32 6.14
N VAL A 265 3.66 14.89 5.41
CA VAL A 265 3.64 14.87 3.95
C VAL A 265 2.81 16.03 3.42
N SER A 266 3.23 16.62 2.31
CA SER A 266 2.40 17.54 1.53
C SER A 266 2.10 16.97 0.14
N THR A 267 1.03 17.44 -0.51
CA THR A 267 0.66 16.99 -1.85
C THR A 267 0.46 18.19 -2.79
N LYS A 268 0.80 18.01 -4.07
CA LYS A 268 0.57 19.02 -5.12
C LYS A 268 -0.15 18.38 -6.30
N GLY A 269 -1.19 19.05 -6.76
CA GLY A 269 -1.98 18.66 -7.93
C GLY A 269 -1.41 19.20 -9.24
N ARG A 270 -2.21 19.07 -10.30
CA ARG A 270 -1.86 19.50 -11.68
C ARG A 270 -1.46 20.97 -11.79
N ASP A 271 -2.05 21.84 -10.97
CA ASP A 271 -1.77 23.29 -10.96
C ASP A 271 -0.48 23.65 -10.20
N GLY A 272 0.22 22.64 -9.63
CA GLY A 272 1.41 22.83 -8.83
C GLY A 272 1.19 23.43 -7.44
N LYS A 273 -0.04 23.75 -7.08
CA LYS A 273 -0.38 24.26 -5.75
C LYS A 273 -0.44 23.13 -4.73
N GLU A 274 -0.11 23.45 -3.50
CA GLU A 274 -0.30 22.51 -2.39
C GLU A 274 -1.79 22.30 -2.12
N ASN A 275 -2.21 21.02 -2.18
CA ASN A 275 -3.60 20.64 -1.93
C ASN A 275 -3.82 20.18 -0.49
N MET A 276 -2.85 19.48 0.09
CA MET A 276 -2.91 18.97 1.47
C MET A 276 -1.56 19.10 2.16
N ASN A 277 -1.62 19.43 3.46
CA ASN A 277 -0.50 19.42 4.38
C ASN A 277 -0.88 18.56 5.57
N LEU A 278 -0.52 17.28 5.54
CA LEU A 278 -0.89 16.33 6.58
C LEU A 278 0.18 16.29 7.67
N LYS A 279 -0.26 16.47 8.91
CA LYS A 279 0.59 16.63 10.08
C LYS A 279 0.40 15.49 11.07
N ALA A 280 1.35 15.31 11.95
CA ALA A 280 1.28 14.37 13.05
C ALA A 280 0.24 14.80 14.10
N GLN A 281 -1.05 14.76 13.76
CA GLN A 281 -2.17 15.14 14.61
C GLN A 281 -3.41 14.29 14.32
N PRO A 282 -4.28 14.02 15.30
CA PRO A 282 -5.44 13.14 15.15
C PRO A 282 -6.33 13.46 13.95
N ALA A 283 -6.55 14.75 13.67
CA ALA A 283 -7.39 15.19 12.54
C ALA A 283 -6.92 14.67 11.18
N ASP A 284 -5.62 14.34 11.02
CA ASP A 284 -5.04 13.96 9.74
C ASP A 284 -4.86 12.44 9.56
N TYR A 285 -5.02 11.64 10.64
CA TYR A 285 -4.90 10.18 10.53
C TYR A 285 -6.09 9.39 11.05
N GLN A 286 -6.99 10.00 11.85
CA GLN A 286 -8.18 9.28 12.33
C GLN A 286 -9.16 9.01 11.20
N ILE A 287 -9.83 7.86 11.26
CA ILE A 287 -10.89 7.47 10.35
C ILE A 287 -12.23 7.65 11.07
N GLY A 288 -13.05 8.54 10.56
CA GLY A 288 -14.37 8.84 11.14
C GLY A 288 -14.28 9.39 12.57
N ASN A 289 -15.27 9.09 13.40
CA ASN A 289 -15.35 9.54 14.81
C ASN A 289 -14.77 8.51 15.79
N SER A 290 -13.82 7.67 15.37
CA SER A 290 -13.19 6.68 16.22
C SER A 290 -12.33 7.35 17.31
N LYS A 291 -12.13 6.65 18.44
CA LYS A 291 -11.17 7.10 19.46
C LYS A 291 -9.76 7.11 18.85
N ASP A 292 -8.95 8.11 19.24
CA ASP A 292 -7.56 8.19 18.79
C ASP A 292 -6.78 6.94 19.21
N PRO A 293 -6.31 6.10 18.26
CA PRO A 293 -5.58 4.89 18.57
C PRO A 293 -4.22 5.15 19.22
N LEU A 294 -3.66 6.34 19.04
CA LEU A 294 -2.38 6.74 19.63
C LEU A 294 -2.53 7.38 21.01
N ALA A 295 -3.77 7.64 21.47
CA ALA A 295 -4.02 8.16 22.81
C ALA A 295 -3.51 7.16 23.85
N GLY A 296 -2.63 7.61 24.74
CA GLY A 296 -2.07 6.76 25.79
C GLY A 296 -0.85 5.94 25.39
N LEU A 297 -0.25 6.19 24.22
CA LEU A 297 1.08 5.66 23.93
C LEU A 297 2.11 6.23 24.91
N PRO A 298 3.02 5.37 25.44
CA PRO A 298 4.12 5.84 26.28
C PRO A 298 4.96 6.92 25.58
N ALA A 299 5.29 7.98 26.32
CA ALA A 299 6.01 9.15 25.80
C ALA A 299 7.41 8.81 25.26
N GLU A 300 7.99 7.71 25.70
CA GLU A 300 9.31 7.23 25.23
C GLU A 300 9.39 7.06 23.73
N PHE A 301 8.31 6.65 23.06
CA PHE A 301 8.31 6.45 21.60
C PHE A 301 8.56 7.75 20.81
N LYS A 302 8.44 8.92 21.46
CA LYS A 302 8.83 10.20 20.88
C LYS A 302 10.34 10.49 20.99
N THR A 303 11.08 9.77 21.83
CA THR A 303 12.46 10.13 22.21
C THR A 303 13.51 9.04 22.04
N ILE A 304 13.14 7.76 22.16
CA ILE A 304 14.11 6.65 22.04
C ILE A 304 14.75 6.62 20.64
N PRO A 305 15.99 6.12 20.50
CA PRO A 305 16.60 5.86 19.21
C PRO A 305 15.71 4.95 18.33
N ILE A 306 15.50 5.34 17.07
CA ILE A 306 14.75 4.56 16.09
C ILE A 306 15.58 4.35 14.84
N THR A 307 15.56 3.13 14.30
CA THR A 307 15.99 2.84 12.93
C THR A 307 14.81 2.35 12.12
N VAL A 308 14.78 2.70 10.82
CA VAL A 308 13.78 2.23 9.87
C VAL A 308 14.48 1.43 8.78
N LEU A 309 14.09 0.18 8.62
CA LEU A 309 14.58 -0.69 7.54
C LEU A 309 13.74 -0.48 6.29
N VAL A 310 14.41 -0.23 5.17
CA VAL A 310 13.78 -0.08 3.85
C VAL A 310 14.56 -0.85 2.79
N ASN A 311 13.87 -1.22 1.70
CA ASN A 311 14.46 -1.81 0.50
C ASN A 311 13.67 -1.41 -0.75
N SER A 312 14.03 -1.93 -1.92
CA SER A 312 13.34 -1.65 -3.18
C SER A 312 11.87 -2.11 -3.23
N GLY A 313 11.42 -2.90 -2.27
CA GLY A 313 10.00 -3.25 -2.09
C GLY A 313 9.24 -2.30 -1.16
N SER A 314 9.92 -1.33 -0.52
CA SER A 314 9.29 -0.28 0.28
C SER A 314 8.79 0.82 -0.62
N ALA A 315 7.47 1.04 -0.70
CA ALA A 315 6.87 1.98 -1.65
C ALA A 315 5.78 2.86 -1.01
N SER A 316 5.49 4.02 -1.60
CA SER A 316 4.32 4.86 -1.29
C SER A 316 4.25 5.24 0.22
N ALA A 317 3.24 4.75 0.97
CA ALA A 317 3.05 5.02 2.39
C ALA A 317 4.29 4.68 3.25
N SER A 318 5.02 3.61 2.92
CA SER A 318 6.29 3.26 3.58
C SER A 318 7.35 4.34 3.36
N GLU A 319 7.39 4.91 2.16
CA GLU A 319 8.32 5.99 1.81
C GLU A 319 7.93 7.32 2.47
N ILE A 320 6.62 7.55 2.67
CA ILE A 320 6.14 8.70 3.45
C ILE A 320 6.64 8.60 4.88
N VAL A 321 6.49 7.45 5.54
CA VAL A 321 6.98 7.23 6.91
C VAL A 321 8.50 7.40 6.97
N ALA A 322 9.24 6.71 6.09
CA ALA A 322 10.70 6.78 6.07
C ALA A 322 11.18 8.22 5.81
N GLY A 323 10.60 8.91 4.82
CA GLY A 323 10.96 10.28 4.45
C GLY A 323 10.62 11.29 5.54
N ALA A 324 9.46 11.16 6.18
CA ALA A 324 9.08 12.03 7.29
C ALA A 324 10.02 11.89 8.49
N LEU A 325 10.30 10.65 8.91
CA LEU A 325 11.21 10.39 10.03
C LEU A 325 12.66 10.78 9.72
N GLN A 326 13.11 10.63 8.46
CA GLN A 326 14.42 11.07 8.01
C GLN A 326 14.55 12.60 8.03
N ASP A 327 13.59 13.31 7.42
CA ASP A 327 13.64 14.77 7.29
C ASP A 327 13.58 15.47 8.65
N HIS A 328 12.81 14.93 9.59
CA HIS A 328 12.77 15.40 10.97
C HIS A 328 13.95 14.90 11.83
N LYS A 329 14.90 14.17 11.25
CA LYS A 329 16.03 13.55 11.97
C LYS A 329 15.58 12.75 13.19
N ARG A 330 14.42 12.08 13.03
CA ARG A 330 13.79 11.29 14.11
C ARG A 330 14.24 9.85 14.11
N ALA A 331 14.58 9.31 12.95
CA ALA A 331 15.08 7.95 12.79
C ALA A 331 16.24 7.91 11.79
N VAL A 332 17.11 6.91 11.92
CA VAL A 332 18.13 6.56 10.93
C VAL A 332 17.52 5.54 9.96
N ILE A 333 17.55 5.85 8.67
CA ILE A 333 17.07 4.94 7.63
C ILE A 333 18.22 4.01 7.23
N VAL A 334 17.96 2.70 7.27
CA VAL A 334 18.96 1.64 7.04
C VAL A 334 18.46 0.68 5.96
N GLY A 335 19.33 0.22 5.10
CA GLY A 335 19.00 -0.77 4.07
C GLY A 335 19.42 -0.36 2.68
N THR A 336 18.59 -0.59 1.68
CA THR A 336 18.80 -0.15 0.30
C THR A 336 17.78 0.91 -0.07
N GLN A 337 18.03 1.66 -1.14
CA GLN A 337 17.12 2.70 -1.63
C GLN A 337 15.72 2.12 -1.89
N SER A 338 14.67 2.86 -1.55
CA SER A 338 13.28 2.43 -1.70
C SER A 338 12.80 2.52 -3.16
N PHE A 339 11.56 2.12 -3.43
CA PHE A 339 11.00 1.96 -4.76
C PHE A 339 10.88 3.25 -5.58
N GLY A 340 10.38 4.34 -4.97
CA GLY A 340 10.24 5.64 -5.63
C GLY A 340 8.82 5.96 -6.10
N LYS A 341 7.77 5.44 -5.46
CA LYS A 341 6.39 5.79 -5.80
C LYS A 341 5.94 7.05 -5.06
N GLY A 342 6.00 8.20 -5.73
CA GLY A 342 5.61 9.52 -5.21
C GLY A 342 4.24 10.01 -5.68
N SER A 343 3.42 9.16 -6.31
CA SER A 343 2.12 9.51 -6.86
C SER A 343 0.97 9.16 -5.89
N VAL A 344 -0.05 10.03 -5.86
CA VAL A 344 -1.28 9.86 -5.07
C VAL A 344 -2.43 9.49 -5.99
N GLN A 345 -3.05 8.34 -5.74
CA GLN A 345 -4.24 7.92 -6.46
C GLN A 345 -5.51 8.31 -5.72
N SER A 346 -6.42 8.98 -6.42
CA SER A 346 -7.78 9.20 -5.97
C SER A 346 -8.69 8.11 -6.54
N VAL A 347 -9.54 7.55 -5.69
CA VAL A 347 -10.55 6.55 -6.09
C VAL A 347 -11.89 7.25 -6.22
N MET A 348 -12.47 7.21 -7.41
CA MET A 348 -13.73 7.85 -7.76
C MET A 348 -14.76 6.77 -8.14
N PRO A 349 -15.75 6.48 -7.29
CA PRO A 349 -16.83 5.56 -7.63
C PRO A 349 -17.61 6.01 -8.86
N LEU A 350 -18.00 5.07 -9.69
CA LEU A 350 -18.78 5.29 -10.91
C LEU A 350 -20.21 4.78 -10.76
N SER A 351 -21.12 5.28 -11.60
CA SER A 351 -22.55 4.92 -11.56
C SER A 351 -22.84 3.45 -11.85
N ASN A 352 -21.93 2.75 -12.54
CA ASN A 352 -22.03 1.31 -12.83
C ASN A 352 -21.56 0.41 -11.68
N GLY A 353 -21.25 0.97 -10.51
CA GLY A 353 -20.74 0.25 -9.35
C GLY A 353 -19.22 -0.04 -9.37
N GLY A 354 -18.55 0.25 -10.47
CA GLY A 354 -17.09 0.24 -10.56
C GLY A 354 -16.46 1.53 -10.00
N ALA A 355 -15.17 1.70 -10.23
CA ALA A 355 -14.46 2.93 -9.84
C ALA A 355 -13.32 3.26 -10.81
N LEU A 356 -12.94 4.52 -10.80
CA LEU A 356 -11.73 5.02 -11.45
C LEU A 356 -10.69 5.29 -10.38
N ARG A 357 -9.55 4.61 -10.42
CA ARG A 357 -8.35 4.95 -9.66
C ARG A 357 -7.45 5.79 -10.56
N LEU A 358 -7.22 7.03 -10.19
CA LEU A 358 -6.53 8.00 -11.04
C LEU A 358 -5.43 8.71 -10.25
N THR A 359 -4.25 8.84 -10.84
CA THR A 359 -3.19 9.69 -10.30
C THR A 359 -3.60 11.15 -10.42
N THR A 360 -3.80 11.80 -9.28
CA THR A 360 -4.29 13.19 -9.21
C THR A 360 -3.28 14.16 -8.63
N GLN A 361 -2.31 13.67 -7.85
CA GLN A 361 -1.35 14.49 -7.12
C GLN A 361 -0.02 13.75 -7.00
N LEU A 362 1.04 14.49 -6.69
CA LEU A 362 2.31 13.96 -6.21
C LEU A 362 2.50 14.39 -4.76
N TYR A 363 3.18 13.55 -3.98
CA TYR A 363 3.50 13.90 -2.59
C TYR A 363 4.98 14.25 -2.39
N TYR A 364 5.21 15.03 -1.34
CA TYR A 364 6.51 15.58 -0.99
C TYR A 364 6.77 15.36 0.49
N THR A 365 8.01 15.03 0.81
CA THR A 365 8.47 14.91 2.20
C THR A 365 8.43 16.28 2.91
N PRO A 366 8.58 16.35 4.24
CA PRO A 366 8.59 17.61 4.98
C PRO A 366 9.57 18.67 4.45
N ASN A 367 10.71 18.25 3.92
CA ASN A 367 11.70 19.14 3.32
C ASN A 367 11.42 19.49 1.83
N GLY A 368 10.25 19.14 1.31
CA GLY A 368 9.82 19.44 -0.07
C GLY A 368 10.47 18.58 -1.15
N ARG A 369 11.10 17.45 -0.79
CA ARG A 369 11.64 16.49 -1.77
C ARG A 369 10.50 15.66 -2.37
N SER A 370 10.42 15.57 -3.70
CA SER A 370 9.63 14.54 -4.37
C SER A 370 10.42 13.25 -4.41
N ILE A 371 9.79 12.15 -4.03
CA ILE A 371 10.41 10.81 -4.12
C ILE A 371 10.05 10.09 -5.41
N GLN A 372 9.21 10.69 -6.28
CA GLN A 372 8.81 10.09 -7.56
C GLN A 372 10.04 9.70 -8.39
N ALA A 373 10.09 8.44 -8.82
CA ALA A 373 11.18 7.84 -9.60
C ALA A 373 12.60 7.90 -8.95
N GLN A 374 12.68 8.32 -7.67
CA GLN A 374 13.94 8.40 -6.92
C GLN A 374 13.91 7.55 -5.64
N GLY A 375 12.80 7.54 -4.91
CA GLY A 375 12.70 6.86 -3.63
C GLY A 375 13.43 7.57 -2.49
N ILE A 376 13.50 6.89 -1.34
CA ILE A 376 14.22 7.31 -0.15
C ILE A 376 15.60 6.65 -0.14
N VAL A 377 16.65 7.47 -0.13
CA VAL A 377 18.03 7.01 0.03
C VAL A 377 18.29 6.76 1.52
N PRO A 378 18.78 5.58 1.92
CA PRO A 378 19.06 5.28 3.32
C PRO A 378 20.25 6.10 3.85
N ASP A 379 20.19 6.48 5.13
CA ASP A 379 21.31 7.12 5.82
C ASP A 379 22.51 6.17 5.96
N VAL A 380 22.20 4.88 6.19
CA VAL A 380 23.18 3.80 6.27
C VAL A 380 22.84 2.73 5.25
N GLU A 381 23.60 2.67 4.16
CA GLU A 381 23.39 1.68 3.10
C GLU A 381 23.93 0.32 3.55
N VAL A 382 23.08 -0.69 3.50
CA VAL A 382 23.42 -2.10 3.77
C VAL A 382 22.76 -2.96 2.70
N ALA A 383 23.57 -3.64 1.89
CA ALA A 383 23.09 -4.48 0.80
C ALA A 383 22.24 -5.66 1.32
N ASP A 384 21.19 -5.98 0.59
CA ASP A 384 20.42 -7.21 0.78
C ASP A 384 21.02 -8.32 -0.07
N LYS A 385 21.77 -9.22 0.57
CA LYS A 385 22.43 -10.35 -0.12
C LYS A 385 21.45 -11.42 -0.61
N THR A 386 20.20 -11.38 -0.18
CA THR A 386 19.17 -12.37 -0.55
C THR A 386 18.44 -11.99 -1.82
N ARG A 387 18.46 -10.71 -2.19
CA ARG A 387 17.84 -10.21 -3.42
C ARG A 387 18.75 -10.36 -4.63
N ARG A 388 18.19 -10.83 -5.74
CA ARG A 388 18.89 -10.94 -7.04
C ARG A 388 18.64 -9.75 -7.96
N TYR A 389 17.51 -9.08 -7.79
CA TYR A 389 17.10 -7.95 -8.63
C TYR A 389 16.34 -6.91 -7.80
N GLU A 390 16.57 -5.63 -8.09
CA GLU A 390 15.81 -4.49 -7.57
C GLU A 390 14.94 -3.93 -8.70
N SER A 391 13.64 -3.87 -8.50
CA SER A 391 12.69 -3.17 -9.37
C SER A 391 12.33 -1.84 -8.74
N ARG A 392 12.18 -0.80 -9.55
CA ARG A 392 11.88 0.56 -9.10
C ARG A 392 10.81 1.20 -9.96
N GLU A 393 10.25 2.31 -9.48
CA GLU A 393 9.25 3.10 -10.21
C GLU A 393 9.73 3.50 -11.61
N ALA A 394 10.98 3.94 -11.73
CA ALA A 394 11.60 4.35 -13.00
C ALA A 394 11.74 3.22 -14.04
N ASP A 395 11.54 1.95 -13.65
CA ASP A 395 11.55 0.81 -14.57
C ASP A 395 10.17 0.58 -15.21
N LEU A 396 9.11 1.14 -14.63
CA LEU A 396 7.75 0.96 -15.13
C LEU A 396 7.54 1.80 -16.40
N SER A 397 6.94 1.19 -17.41
CA SER A 397 6.58 1.91 -18.63
C SER A 397 5.51 2.96 -18.32
N GLY A 398 5.70 4.21 -18.77
CA GLY A 398 4.75 5.30 -18.54
C GLY A 398 4.80 5.90 -17.13
N HIS A 399 5.83 5.62 -16.31
CA HIS A 399 5.99 6.27 -15.02
C HIS A 399 6.10 7.79 -15.15
N LEU A 400 5.66 8.50 -14.12
CA LEU A 400 5.76 9.96 -14.07
C LEU A 400 7.18 10.37 -13.68
N SER A 401 7.72 11.38 -14.36
CA SER A 401 9.03 11.94 -14.04
C SER A 401 9.02 12.69 -12.70
N ASN A 402 10.21 12.83 -12.09
CA ASN A 402 10.35 13.60 -10.86
C ASN A 402 10.19 15.10 -11.12
N PRO A 403 9.23 15.78 -10.47
CA PRO A 403 8.97 17.21 -10.70
C PRO A 403 10.08 18.14 -10.17
N ASN A 404 10.91 17.67 -9.22
CA ASN A 404 12.05 18.44 -8.73
C ASN A 404 13.27 18.32 -9.67
N GLY A 405 13.17 17.53 -10.74
CA GLY A 405 14.32 17.16 -11.57
C GLY A 405 15.24 16.16 -10.88
N GLY A 406 16.38 15.90 -11.51
CA GLY A 406 17.36 14.93 -11.01
C GLY A 406 17.34 13.62 -11.80
N SER A 407 18.35 12.78 -11.57
CA SER A 407 18.45 11.49 -12.25
C SER A 407 17.46 10.50 -11.67
N GLU A 408 16.68 9.87 -12.52
CA GLU A 408 15.83 8.75 -12.16
C GLU A 408 16.69 7.56 -11.76
N VAL A 409 16.25 6.82 -10.73
CA VAL A 409 17.01 5.67 -10.23
C VAL A 409 16.31 4.40 -10.67
N ARG A 410 16.95 3.70 -11.59
CA ARG A 410 16.47 2.41 -12.13
C ARG A 410 16.94 1.23 -11.30
N GLY A 411 16.21 0.15 -11.39
CA GLY A 411 16.57 -1.12 -10.81
C GLY A 411 17.80 -1.73 -11.47
N ARG A 412 18.47 -2.63 -10.75
CA ARG A 412 19.67 -3.32 -11.22
C ARG A 412 19.70 -4.78 -10.76
N ALA A 413 20.42 -5.60 -11.48
CA ALA A 413 20.80 -6.94 -11.00
C ALA A 413 21.84 -6.79 -9.87
N LEU A 414 21.62 -7.46 -8.74
CA LEU A 414 22.47 -7.33 -7.55
C LEU A 414 23.63 -8.31 -7.49
N ASN A 415 23.67 -9.30 -8.39
CA ASN A 415 24.72 -10.34 -8.41
C ASN A 415 25.50 -10.30 -9.72
N ASN A 416 26.63 -9.59 -9.72
CA ASN A 416 27.74 -9.86 -10.61
C ASN A 416 28.64 -10.94 -9.98
N HIS A 417 28.21 -12.19 -10.00
CA HIS A 417 29.16 -13.29 -10.03
C HIS A 417 29.31 -13.70 -11.49
N SER A 418 30.50 -13.37 -11.99
CA SER A 418 31.12 -13.71 -13.27
C SER A 418 30.45 -14.85 -14.01
N ALA A 419 30.23 -14.56 -15.32
CA ALA A 419 29.94 -15.48 -16.37
C ALA A 419 30.60 -16.85 -16.17
N GLU A 420 29.78 -17.84 -15.85
CA GLU A 420 29.90 -19.24 -16.18
C GLU A 420 28.69 -19.93 -15.57
N ASN A 421 27.61 -19.98 -16.35
CA ASN A 421 26.81 -21.19 -16.51
C ASN A 421 25.61 -20.93 -17.42
N LYS A 422 25.80 -21.37 -18.68
CA LYS A 422 24.70 -21.77 -19.55
C LYS A 422 24.00 -22.94 -18.88
N ALA A 423 22.67 -22.89 -18.97
CA ALA A 423 21.76 -23.98 -18.70
C ALA A 423 21.72 -24.48 -17.25
N ALA A 424 20.65 -24.08 -16.58
CA ALA A 424 19.79 -25.01 -15.87
C ALA A 424 18.69 -24.19 -15.17
N SER A 425 17.48 -24.39 -15.60
CA SER A 425 16.28 -24.25 -14.78
C SER A 425 16.34 -25.28 -13.67
N GLU A 426 17.09 -25.00 -12.62
CA GLU A 426 16.98 -25.74 -11.35
C GLU A 426 16.37 -24.83 -10.28
N PRO A 427 15.37 -25.34 -9.54
CA PRO A 427 14.81 -24.63 -8.41
C PRO A 427 15.90 -24.44 -7.37
N ALA A 428 15.99 -23.20 -6.82
CA ALA A 428 16.91 -22.83 -5.75
C ALA A 428 16.93 -23.90 -4.65
N ALA A 429 18.16 -24.23 -4.23
CA ALA A 429 18.44 -25.18 -3.18
C ALA A 429 17.47 -25.03 -2.01
N LYS A 430 16.89 -26.14 -1.59
CA LYS A 430 16.11 -26.31 -0.38
C LYS A 430 17.03 -26.03 0.81
N ASP A 431 17.13 -24.77 1.25
CA ASP A 431 17.30 -24.54 2.64
C ASP A 431 16.05 -25.14 3.31
N GLU A 432 16.23 -26.04 4.25
CA GLU A 432 15.19 -26.51 5.16
C GLU A 432 14.71 -25.30 5.98
N ALA A 433 13.97 -24.41 5.31
CA ALA A 433 13.29 -23.30 5.93
C ALA A 433 12.25 -23.92 6.84
N ASP A 434 12.42 -23.70 8.13
CA ASP A 434 11.40 -23.95 9.14
C ASP A 434 10.06 -23.40 8.60
N ASN A 435 9.23 -24.30 8.08
CA ASN A 435 7.95 -23.98 7.42
C ASN A 435 6.86 -23.58 8.41
N ASN A 436 7.22 -23.37 9.68
CA ASN A 436 6.32 -22.86 10.69
C ASN A 436 6.16 -21.32 10.52
N PRO A 437 5.00 -20.81 10.12
CA PRO A 437 4.78 -19.37 9.95
C PRO A 437 5.02 -18.55 11.20
N ALA A 438 4.86 -19.13 12.38
CA ALA A 438 5.15 -18.46 13.64
C ALA A 438 6.65 -18.21 13.83
N THR A 439 7.52 -19.07 13.27
CA THR A 439 8.98 -18.93 13.32
C THR A 439 9.55 -18.18 12.13
N ARG A 440 8.88 -18.21 10.97
CA ARG A 440 9.29 -17.51 9.73
C ARG A 440 9.43 -15.98 9.88
N TYR A 441 8.78 -15.39 10.88
CA TYR A 441 8.81 -13.95 11.12
C TYR A 441 9.50 -13.54 12.41
N LYS A 442 10.20 -14.46 13.09
CA LYS A 442 11.05 -14.05 14.22
C LYS A 442 12.25 -13.27 13.68
N PRO A 443 12.45 -12.03 14.14
CA PRO A 443 13.61 -11.25 13.73
C PRO A 443 14.89 -11.96 14.19
N ASN A 444 15.81 -12.19 13.25
CA ASN A 444 17.08 -12.88 13.54
C ASN A 444 18.27 -12.07 13.03
N PRO A 445 18.87 -11.21 13.88
CA PRO A 445 20.01 -10.39 13.48
C PRO A 445 21.25 -11.20 13.04
N ALA A 446 21.37 -12.46 13.44
CA ALA A 446 22.49 -13.31 13.03
C ALA A 446 22.41 -13.71 11.54
N LYS A 447 21.20 -13.75 10.97
CA LYS A 447 20.95 -14.13 9.57
C LYS A 447 20.59 -12.92 8.67
N ASP A 448 20.39 -11.74 9.25
CA ASP A 448 19.93 -10.54 8.55
C ASP A 448 20.89 -9.38 8.84
N ASP A 449 21.77 -9.09 7.86
CA ASP A 449 22.80 -8.06 7.98
C ASP A 449 22.21 -6.66 8.18
N GLN A 450 21.09 -6.36 7.55
CA GLN A 450 20.40 -5.06 7.69
C GLN A 450 19.79 -4.92 9.08
N LEU A 451 19.12 -5.95 9.58
CA LEU A 451 18.56 -5.97 10.93
C LEU A 451 19.66 -5.91 12.00
N ARG A 452 20.76 -6.63 11.80
CA ARG A 452 21.91 -6.57 12.70
C ARG A 452 22.48 -5.14 12.78
N ARG A 453 22.67 -4.50 11.61
CA ARG A 453 23.19 -3.14 11.56
C ARG A 453 22.23 -2.13 12.20
N ALA A 454 20.94 -2.28 12.00
CA ALA A 454 19.92 -1.46 12.64
C ALA A 454 19.95 -1.60 14.17
N LEU A 455 20.09 -2.85 14.68
CA LEU A 455 20.20 -3.13 16.12
C LEU A 455 21.47 -2.52 16.72
N GLU A 456 22.62 -2.65 16.05
CA GLU A 456 23.88 -2.03 16.48
C GLU A 456 23.74 -0.51 16.64
N LEU A 457 23.07 0.16 15.68
CA LEU A 457 22.86 1.60 15.72
C LEU A 457 21.99 2.03 16.90
N VAL A 458 20.84 1.39 17.13
CA VAL A 458 19.98 1.78 18.26
C VAL A 458 20.62 1.48 19.62
N LYS A 459 21.59 0.57 19.67
CA LYS A 459 22.39 0.25 20.89
C LYS A 459 23.53 1.25 21.11
N ALA A 460 23.92 2.03 20.10
CA ALA A 460 25.04 2.99 20.15
C ALA A 460 24.55 4.44 19.90
N PRO A 461 24.02 5.15 20.93
CA PRO A 461 23.37 6.44 20.73
C PRO A 461 24.25 7.51 20.05
N GLN A 462 25.56 7.47 20.23
CA GLN A 462 26.49 8.39 19.56
C GLN A 462 26.56 8.11 18.06
N GLN A 463 26.69 6.84 17.64
CA GLN A 463 26.71 6.45 16.23
C GLN A 463 25.35 6.71 15.58
N TRP A 464 24.25 6.42 16.29
CA TRP A 464 22.91 6.70 15.83
C TRP A 464 22.72 8.20 15.54
N ARG A 465 23.13 9.09 16.46
CA ARG A 465 23.08 10.55 16.24
C ARG A 465 23.94 11.00 15.08
N ALA A 466 25.12 10.43 14.93
CA ALA A 466 26.03 10.75 13.83
C ALA A 466 25.50 10.32 12.46
N ALA A 467 24.67 9.28 12.43
CA ALA A 467 24.07 8.76 11.20
C ALA A 467 22.80 9.51 10.76
N LEU A 468 22.16 10.29 11.66
CA LEU A 468 20.93 11.02 11.35
C LEU A 468 21.11 12.00 10.19
N GLY A 469 20.34 11.82 9.11
CA GLY A 469 20.29 12.72 7.98
C GLY A 469 21.55 12.71 7.09
N GLN A 470 22.39 11.69 7.17
CA GLN A 470 23.59 11.58 6.33
C GLN A 470 23.26 11.45 4.83
N ALA A 471 22.12 10.89 4.47
CA ALA A 471 21.68 10.79 3.07
C ALA A 471 21.53 12.16 2.41
N ALA A 472 21.06 13.17 3.15
CA ALA A 472 20.86 14.53 2.64
C ALA A 472 22.17 15.24 2.25
N THR A 473 23.31 14.75 2.73
CA THR A 473 24.65 15.35 2.49
C THR A 473 25.48 14.60 1.46
N ARG A 474 24.98 13.45 0.96
CA ARG A 474 25.71 12.68 -0.06
C ARG A 474 25.47 13.27 -1.45
N PRO A 475 26.52 13.50 -2.26
CA PRO A 475 26.35 13.82 -3.67
C PRO A 475 25.64 12.63 -4.36
N ALA A 476 24.77 12.95 -5.33
CA ALA A 476 24.16 11.91 -6.17
C ALA A 476 25.28 11.06 -6.79
N LYS A 477 25.19 9.71 -6.61
CA LYS A 477 26.15 8.81 -7.25
C LYS A 477 26.06 9.00 -8.77
N PRO A 478 27.20 9.16 -9.49
CA PRO A 478 27.19 9.13 -10.95
C PRO A 478 26.63 7.81 -11.43
N ILE A 479 25.85 7.88 -12.50
CA ILE A 479 25.38 6.68 -13.21
C ILE A 479 26.61 6.05 -13.85
N GLU A 480 27.05 4.90 -13.35
CA GLU A 480 27.95 4.03 -14.09
C GLU A 480 27.12 3.36 -15.18
N HIS A 481 27.44 3.71 -16.44
CA HIS A 481 26.82 3.18 -17.66
C HIS A 481 27.24 1.74 -17.95
#